data_9f7b6f9c5b0fe659458dc6e8647c1673
#
_entry.id   9f7b6f9c5b0fe659458dc6e8647c1673
#
_cell.length_a   1.000
_cell.length_b   1.000
_cell.length_c   1.000
_cell.angle_alpha   90.00
_cell.angle_beta   90.00
_cell.angle_gamma   90.00
#
_symmetry.space_group_name_H-M   'P 1'
#
loop_
_entity.id
_entity.type
_entity.pdbx_description
1 polymer ?
#
loop_
_entity_poly.entity_id
_entity_poly.type
_entity_poly.pdbx_seq_one_letter_code
_entity_poly.pdbx_strand_id
1 'polypeptide(L)'
;MSDIDFTFGIITVYEDRQRLDEIIDNIRSLKIPRFEILIVGGGDSSGIDGPDIVKIDFDESVKPKWITRKKNILVQNAKYENIVLMHDYHVFDASWYEEFKKFGTDWEICSCPQYLINGDRNPMDWSLWDKPGHGRAWSLDYDDWTQTQYMYISGGFFMIKKHVMIEEPLDESRGWNEEEDVEWSMRVRNKYVMKCNGNSIVRHNKWHRHAGPNPNEK
;
A
#
# COMPACT_ATOMS: atom_id res chain seq x y z
N MET A 1 -9.99 2.78 23.32
CA MET A 1 -9.16 2.03 22.34
C MET A 1 -7.76 2.59 22.42
N SER A 2 -6.73 1.76 22.35
CA SER A 2 -5.33 2.21 22.36
C SER A 2 -4.96 2.83 21.02
N ASP A 3 -4.02 3.78 21.04
CA ASP A 3 -3.44 4.33 19.82
C ASP A 3 -2.64 3.26 19.07
N ILE A 4 -2.64 3.36 17.75
CA ILE A 4 -1.90 2.49 16.84
C ILE A 4 -0.87 3.34 16.12
N ASP A 5 0.38 2.92 16.16
CA ASP A 5 1.49 3.60 15.51
C ASP A 5 1.67 3.09 14.09
N PHE A 6 2.03 3.98 13.15
CA PHE A 6 2.23 3.62 11.76
C PHE A 6 3.49 4.21 11.15
N THR A 7 4.17 3.43 10.30
CA THR A 7 5.05 3.95 9.25
C THR A 7 4.26 4.00 7.94
N PHE A 8 4.08 5.20 7.36
CA PHE A 8 3.56 5.39 6.01
C PHE A 8 4.71 5.35 5.03
N GLY A 9 4.84 4.23 4.33
CA GLY A 9 5.92 3.99 3.40
C GLY A 9 5.51 4.27 1.96
N ILE A 10 6.07 5.33 1.37
CA ILE A 10 5.75 5.78 0.02
C ILE A 10 6.91 5.46 -0.92
N ILE A 11 6.64 4.75 -2.01
CA ILE A 11 7.59 4.62 -3.11
C ILE A 11 7.24 5.59 -4.23
N THR A 12 8.23 6.34 -4.73
CA THR A 12 8.01 7.38 -5.74
C THR A 12 9.22 7.51 -6.68
N VAL A 13 9.06 8.30 -7.73
CA VAL A 13 10.13 8.84 -8.58
C VAL A 13 10.05 10.37 -8.68
N TYR A 14 9.26 10.98 -7.80
CA TYR A 14 9.03 12.44 -7.68
C TYR A 14 8.53 13.15 -8.95
N GLU A 15 7.89 12.42 -9.89
CA GLU A 15 7.36 13.00 -11.13
C GLU A 15 6.22 14.01 -10.90
N ASP A 16 5.42 13.80 -9.86
CA ASP A 16 4.29 14.68 -9.51
C ASP A 16 4.43 15.14 -8.07
N ARG A 17 5.11 16.26 -7.92
CA ARG A 17 5.40 16.85 -6.64
C ARG A 17 4.17 17.31 -5.90
N GLN A 18 3.24 17.97 -6.59
CA GLN A 18 2.01 18.47 -5.97
C GLN A 18 1.21 17.32 -5.37
N ARG A 19 1.07 16.21 -6.09
CA ARG A 19 0.36 15.03 -5.60
C ARG A 19 1.02 14.43 -4.37
N LEU A 20 2.34 14.38 -4.34
CA LEU A 20 3.06 13.87 -3.16
C LEU A 20 2.88 14.78 -1.94
N ASP A 21 2.90 16.09 -2.12
CA ASP A 21 2.61 17.07 -1.06
C ASP A 21 1.16 16.91 -0.54
N GLU A 22 0.18 16.73 -1.43
CA GLU A 22 -1.21 16.43 -1.06
C GLU A 22 -1.34 15.14 -0.22
N ILE A 23 -0.59 14.09 -0.55
CA ILE A 23 -0.58 12.83 0.21
C ILE A 23 0.03 13.03 1.59
N ILE A 24 1.14 13.75 1.69
CA ILE A 24 1.81 14.06 2.97
C ILE A 24 0.86 14.83 3.88
N ASP A 25 0.22 15.88 3.37
CA ASP A 25 -0.73 16.69 4.13
C ASP A 25 -1.98 15.90 4.52
N ASN A 26 -2.45 15.02 3.65
CA ASN A 26 -3.56 14.12 3.95
C ASN A 26 -3.20 13.15 5.10
N ILE A 27 -2.01 12.53 5.10
CA ILE A 27 -1.55 11.67 6.21
C ILE A 27 -1.50 12.47 7.52
N ARG A 28 -0.95 13.68 7.52
CA ARG A 28 -0.90 14.57 8.69
C ARG A 28 -2.29 14.93 9.21
N SER A 29 -3.26 15.08 8.31
CA SER A 29 -4.64 15.40 8.67
C SER A 29 -5.37 14.28 9.43
N LEU A 30 -4.89 13.03 9.37
CA LEU A 30 -5.43 11.89 10.11
C LEU A 30 -5.23 11.99 11.62
N LYS A 31 -4.36 12.90 12.09
CA LYS A 31 -4.07 13.16 13.51
C LYS A 31 -3.65 11.93 14.30
N ILE A 32 -2.86 11.08 13.69
CA ILE A 32 -2.28 9.89 14.33
C ILE A 32 -1.26 10.36 15.36
N PRO A 33 -1.33 9.94 16.63
CA PRO A 33 -0.45 10.46 17.68
C PRO A 33 1.04 10.16 17.45
N ARG A 34 1.35 9.01 16.88
CA ARG A 34 2.72 8.58 16.57
C ARG A 34 2.77 7.93 15.20
N PHE A 35 3.44 8.59 14.27
CA PHE A 35 3.68 8.08 12.92
C PHE A 35 5.00 8.62 12.36
N GLU A 36 5.42 8.04 11.26
CA GLU A 36 6.42 8.59 10.36
C GLU A 36 5.97 8.43 8.91
N ILE A 37 6.48 9.26 8.04
CA ILE A 37 6.36 9.14 6.58
C ILE A 37 7.74 8.82 6.05
N LEU A 38 7.91 7.60 5.56
CA LEU A 38 9.17 7.11 4.99
C LEU A 38 9.06 7.04 3.48
N ILE A 39 9.86 7.84 2.78
CA ILE A 39 9.79 7.96 1.32
C ILE A 39 11.06 7.34 0.71
N VAL A 40 10.88 6.38 -0.19
CA VAL A 40 11.96 5.78 -0.97
C VAL A 40 11.77 6.11 -2.45
N GLY A 41 12.70 6.87 -3.01
CA GLY A 41 12.56 7.30 -4.41
C GLY A 41 13.83 7.89 -5.00
N GLY A 42 13.91 7.86 -6.34
CA GLY A 42 14.95 8.54 -7.10
C GLY A 42 14.41 9.81 -7.75
N GLY A 43 15.20 10.87 -7.77
CA GLY A 43 14.84 12.16 -8.34
C GLY A 43 14.97 13.31 -7.35
N ASP A 44 14.35 14.44 -7.65
CA ASP A 44 14.45 15.64 -6.82
C ASP A 44 13.50 15.61 -5.63
N SER A 45 14.05 15.35 -4.45
CA SER A 45 13.34 15.37 -3.17
C SER A 45 13.44 16.72 -2.43
N SER A 46 13.97 17.77 -3.06
CA SER A 46 14.15 19.08 -2.44
C SER A 46 12.83 19.69 -1.95
N GLY A 47 12.82 20.29 -0.77
CA GLY A 47 11.63 20.90 -0.16
C GLY A 47 10.58 19.91 0.37
N ILE A 48 10.83 18.57 0.35
CA ILE A 48 10.04 17.61 1.14
C ILE A 48 10.74 17.45 2.47
N ASP A 49 10.29 18.16 3.48
CA ASP A 49 10.92 18.18 4.80
C ASP A 49 9.87 18.20 5.91
N GLY A 50 10.25 17.70 7.07
CA GLY A 50 9.43 17.71 8.27
C GLY A 50 9.99 16.77 9.34
N PRO A 51 9.64 16.99 10.62
CA PRO A 51 10.11 16.14 11.71
C PRO A 51 9.56 14.70 11.64
N ASP A 52 8.52 14.50 10.87
CA ASP A 52 7.80 13.26 10.61
C ASP A 52 8.26 12.57 9.31
N ILE A 53 9.15 13.19 8.51
CA ILE A 53 9.58 12.70 7.20
C ILE A 53 11.00 12.14 7.26
N VAL A 54 11.15 10.93 6.72
CA VAL A 54 12.44 10.30 6.43
C VAL A 54 12.51 10.02 4.92
N LYS A 55 13.58 10.47 4.28
CA LYS A 55 13.82 10.24 2.84
C LYS A 55 15.00 9.30 2.65
N ILE A 56 14.85 8.35 1.74
CA ILE A 56 15.93 7.45 1.30
C ILE A 56 16.06 7.60 -0.21
N ASP A 57 17.19 8.11 -0.65
CA ASP A 57 17.46 8.25 -2.07
C ASP A 57 17.67 6.88 -2.72
N PHE A 58 17.12 6.73 -3.92
CA PHE A 58 17.19 5.50 -4.69
C PHE A 58 17.72 5.75 -6.08
N ASP A 59 18.71 4.96 -6.50
CA ASP A 59 19.30 5.07 -7.84
C ASP A 59 18.43 4.32 -8.87
N GLU A 60 17.60 5.06 -9.59
CA GLU A 60 16.72 4.52 -10.65
C GLU A 60 17.49 4.02 -11.88
N SER A 61 18.78 4.37 -12.01
CA SER A 61 19.59 3.95 -13.16
C SER A 61 20.01 2.49 -13.10
N VAL A 62 20.04 1.89 -11.91
CA VAL A 62 20.42 0.49 -11.69
C VAL A 62 19.37 -0.47 -12.28
N LYS A 63 18.12 -0.26 -11.95
CA LYS A 63 16.97 -0.98 -12.51
C LYS A 63 15.75 -0.06 -12.46
N PRO A 64 15.28 0.46 -13.61
CA PRO A 64 14.13 1.34 -13.64
C PRO A 64 12.88 0.69 -13.02
N LYS A 65 12.14 1.46 -12.21
CA LYS A 65 10.91 0.98 -11.55
C LYS A 65 11.11 -0.27 -10.68
N TRP A 66 12.23 -0.34 -9.98
CA TRP A 66 12.55 -1.46 -9.08
C TRP A 66 11.76 -1.37 -7.77
N ILE A 67 10.45 -1.55 -7.90
CA ILE A 67 9.49 -1.34 -6.81
C ILE A 67 9.67 -2.34 -5.65
N THR A 68 10.07 -3.58 -5.94
CA THR A 68 10.35 -4.61 -4.93
C THR A 68 11.49 -4.20 -4.01
N ARG A 69 12.61 -3.73 -4.59
CA ARG A 69 13.75 -3.25 -3.83
C ARG A 69 13.41 -2.03 -2.97
N LYS A 70 12.67 -1.05 -3.54
CA LYS A 70 12.23 0.13 -2.79
C LYS A 70 11.37 -0.25 -1.59
N LYS A 71 10.40 -1.16 -1.77
CA LYS A 71 9.53 -1.64 -0.67
C LYS A 71 10.33 -2.39 0.39
N ASN A 72 11.28 -3.24 0.01
CA ASN A 72 12.14 -3.94 0.97
C ASN A 72 13.01 -2.96 1.77
N ILE A 73 13.62 -1.96 1.12
CA ILE A 73 14.37 -0.89 1.79
C ILE A 73 13.46 -0.14 2.77
N LEU A 74 12.23 0.17 2.37
CA LEU A 74 11.26 0.87 3.18
C LEU A 74 10.97 0.08 4.46
N VAL A 75 10.64 -1.21 4.36
CA VAL A 75 10.35 -2.06 5.52
C VAL A 75 11.57 -2.19 6.44
N GLN A 76 12.78 -2.36 5.90
CA GLN A 76 13.99 -2.45 6.69
C GLN A 76 14.24 -1.20 7.55
N ASN A 77 13.87 -0.01 7.04
CA ASN A 77 14.08 1.27 7.70
C ASN A 77 12.85 1.78 8.48
N ALA A 78 11.70 1.14 8.37
CA ALA A 78 10.49 1.53 9.08
C ALA A 78 10.69 1.54 10.60
N LYS A 79 10.23 2.59 11.26
CA LYS A 79 10.32 2.76 12.71
C LYS A 79 9.29 1.92 13.45
N TYR A 80 8.07 1.82 12.91
CA TYR A 80 6.95 1.17 13.58
C TYR A 80 6.65 -0.21 12.98
N GLU A 81 6.02 -1.06 13.80
CA GLU A 81 5.63 -2.43 13.40
C GLU A 81 4.51 -2.44 12.35
N ASN A 82 3.57 -1.50 12.43
CA ASN A 82 2.50 -1.40 11.44
C ASN A 82 2.95 -0.50 10.30
N ILE A 83 3.09 -1.05 9.11
CA ILE A 83 3.56 -0.34 7.93
C ILE A 83 2.42 -0.27 6.92
N VAL A 84 2.14 0.94 6.43
CA VAL A 84 1.31 1.17 5.24
C VAL A 84 2.27 1.27 4.05
N LEU A 85 2.28 0.28 3.17
CA LEU A 85 3.05 0.31 1.94
C LEU A 85 2.19 0.86 0.81
N MET A 86 2.64 1.93 0.16
CA MET A 86 1.84 2.59 -0.86
C MET A 86 2.67 3.23 -1.97
N HIS A 87 2.06 3.30 -3.15
CA HIS A 87 2.54 4.15 -4.23
C HIS A 87 2.05 5.60 -4.02
N ASP A 88 2.66 6.55 -4.71
CA ASP A 88 2.41 8.00 -4.61
C ASP A 88 1.11 8.47 -5.29
N TYR A 89 0.01 7.74 -5.11
CA TYR A 89 -1.31 8.11 -5.64
C TYR A 89 -2.48 7.69 -4.73
N HIS A 90 -2.22 7.46 -3.45
CA HIS A 90 -3.26 7.08 -2.49
C HIS A 90 -3.46 8.17 -1.43
N VAL A 91 -4.71 8.47 -1.15
CA VAL A 91 -5.14 9.37 -0.08
C VAL A 91 -6.16 8.68 0.82
N PHE A 92 -6.20 9.03 2.07
CA PHE A 92 -7.01 8.41 3.11
C PHE A 92 -8.27 9.23 3.38
N ASP A 93 -9.42 8.57 3.57
CA ASP A 93 -10.59 9.25 4.10
C ASP A 93 -10.33 9.72 5.55
N ALA A 94 -10.94 10.83 5.93
CA ALA A 94 -10.69 11.47 7.24
C ALA A 94 -10.97 10.54 8.45
N SER A 95 -11.83 9.55 8.29
CA SER A 95 -12.16 8.55 9.32
C SER A 95 -11.19 7.36 9.37
N TRP A 96 -10.23 7.25 8.43
CA TRP A 96 -9.40 6.06 8.23
C TRP A 96 -8.75 5.57 9.53
N TYR A 97 -8.12 6.46 10.29
CA TYR A 97 -7.43 6.11 11.52
C TYR A 97 -8.38 5.70 12.64
N GLU A 98 -9.51 6.42 12.81
CA GLU A 98 -10.51 6.10 13.83
C GLU A 98 -11.16 4.73 13.57
N GLU A 99 -11.42 4.38 12.31
CA GLU A 99 -11.93 3.06 11.95
C GLU A 99 -10.85 1.98 12.15
N PHE A 100 -9.56 2.32 11.92
CA PHE A 100 -8.46 1.40 12.20
C PHE A 100 -8.31 1.11 13.71
N LYS A 101 -8.49 2.12 14.56
CA LYS A 101 -8.49 1.90 16.01
C LYS A 101 -9.60 0.95 16.48
N LYS A 102 -10.79 1.03 15.85
CA LYS A 102 -11.90 0.11 16.12
C LYS A 102 -11.60 -1.31 15.65
N PHE A 103 -10.97 -1.44 14.51
CA PHE A 103 -10.57 -2.72 13.91
C PHE A 103 -9.47 -3.42 14.72
N GLY A 104 -8.52 -2.63 15.26
CA GLY A 104 -7.42 -3.14 16.07
C GLY A 104 -6.22 -3.63 15.26
N THR A 105 -5.38 -4.42 15.91
CA THR A 105 -4.07 -4.84 15.37
C THR A 105 -3.91 -6.37 15.25
N ASP A 106 -5.01 -7.11 15.36
CA ASP A 106 -5.02 -8.57 15.22
C ASP A 106 -5.05 -8.99 13.74
N TRP A 107 -3.98 -8.69 13.04
CA TRP A 107 -3.70 -9.04 11.65
C TRP A 107 -2.18 -8.99 11.42
N GLU A 108 -1.72 -9.66 10.38
CA GLU A 108 -0.31 -9.63 9.95
C GLU A 108 -0.17 -8.97 8.58
N ILE A 109 -1.12 -9.24 7.69
CA ILE A 109 -1.28 -8.57 6.39
C ILE A 109 -2.71 -8.04 6.34
N CYS A 110 -2.88 -6.76 5.98
CA CYS A 110 -4.18 -6.12 5.97
C CYS A 110 -4.41 -5.31 4.70
N SER A 111 -5.62 -5.39 4.17
CA SER A 111 -6.10 -4.50 3.13
C SER A 111 -7.25 -3.63 3.63
N CYS A 112 -7.72 -2.72 2.82
CA CYS A 112 -8.92 -1.92 3.04
C CYS A 112 -9.55 -1.52 1.70
N PRO A 113 -10.82 -1.04 1.70
CA PRO A 113 -11.46 -0.56 0.50
C PRO A 113 -10.65 0.51 -0.21
N GLN A 114 -10.40 0.30 -1.49
CA GLN A 114 -9.75 1.26 -2.35
C GLN A 114 -10.73 1.71 -3.44
N TYR A 115 -10.92 3.02 -3.56
CA TYR A 115 -11.76 3.58 -4.61
C TYR A 115 -10.90 4.30 -5.65
N LEU A 116 -11.20 4.05 -6.91
CA LEU A 116 -10.59 4.73 -8.04
C LEU A 116 -11.05 6.19 -8.09
N ILE A 117 -10.37 7.03 -8.87
CA ILE A 117 -10.69 8.46 -8.98
C ILE A 117 -12.11 8.71 -9.53
N ASN A 118 -12.69 7.78 -10.28
CA ASN A 118 -14.07 7.85 -10.77
C ASN A 118 -15.10 7.38 -9.73
N GLY A 119 -14.68 6.99 -8.54
CA GLY A 119 -15.53 6.52 -7.44
C GLY A 119 -15.84 5.03 -7.46
N ASP A 120 -15.43 4.28 -8.48
CA ASP A 120 -15.61 2.84 -8.53
C ASP A 120 -14.66 2.13 -7.55
N ARG A 121 -15.07 0.97 -7.04
CA ARG A 121 -14.21 0.10 -6.27
C ARG A 121 -13.01 -0.38 -7.13
N ASN A 122 -11.81 -0.33 -6.58
CA ASN A 122 -10.67 -1.03 -7.18
C ASN A 122 -10.89 -2.55 -7.08
N PRO A 123 -11.03 -3.27 -8.20
CA PRO A 123 -11.36 -4.69 -8.17
C PRO A 123 -10.27 -5.57 -7.56
N MET A 124 -9.09 -5.01 -7.31
CA MET A 124 -7.93 -5.73 -6.76
C MET A 124 -7.67 -5.41 -5.28
N ASP A 125 -8.54 -4.65 -4.61
CA ASP A 125 -8.33 -4.20 -3.23
C ASP A 125 -8.45 -5.33 -2.20
N TRP A 126 -9.40 -6.26 -2.41
CA TRP A 126 -9.60 -7.47 -1.61
C TRP A 126 -10.06 -8.59 -2.53
N SER A 127 -9.14 -9.43 -3.01
CA SER A 127 -9.38 -10.36 -4.11
C SER A 127 -8.70 -11.70 -3.91
N LEU A 128 -9.28 -12.73 -4.53
CA LEU A 128 -8.66 -14.04 -4.70
C LEU A 128 -7.81 -14.08 -5.97
N TRP A 129 -6.85 -14.99 -6.00
CA TRP A 129 -6.07 -15.32 -7.18
C TRP A 129 -5.97 -16.81 -7.38
N ASP A 130 -6.23 -17.27 -8.62
CA ASP A 130 -6.14 -18.67 -9.04
C ASP A 130 -6.97 -19.66 -8.18
N LYS A 131 -8.08 -19.21 -7.59
CA LYS A 131 -8.99 -20.13 -6.93
C LYS A 131 -9.69 -21.00 -7.97
N PRO A 132 -9.68 -22.33 -7.80
CA PRO A 132 -10.36 -23.25 -8.72
C PRO A 132 -11.84 -22.88 -8.94
N GLY A 133 -12.26 -22.76 -10.19
CA GLY A 133 -13.64 -22.43 -10.57
C GLY A 133 -13.98 -20.93 -10.59
N HIS A 134 -13.06 -20.03 -10.26
CA HIS A 134 -13.32 -18.59 -10.18
C HIS A 134 -12.52 -17.72 -11.16
N GLY A 135 -11.78 -18.29 -12.07
CA GLY A 135 -10.90 -17.53 -12.97
C GLY A 135 -9.69 -16.94 -12.23
N ARG A 136 -8.96 -16.03 -12.90
CA ARG A 136 -7.65 -15.57 -12.43
C ARG A 136 -7.74 -14.61 -11.24
N ALA A 137 -8.73 -13.71 -11.23
CA ALA A 137 -8.95 -12.77 -10.13
C ALA A 137 -10.44 -12.67 -9.81
N TRP A 138 -10.79 -12.58 -8.53
CA TRP A 138 -12.16 -12.47 -8.06
C TRP A 138 -12.24 -11.62 -6.81
N SER A 139 -12.98 -10.50 -6.86
CA SER A 139 -13.20 -9.64 -5.69
C SER A 139 -14.11 -10.29 -4.66
N LEU A 140 -13.77 -10.13 -3.38
CA LEU A 140 -14.56 -10.59 -2.24
C LEU A 140 -15.30 -9.42 -1.57
N ASP A 141 -16.33 -9.74 -0.78
CA ASP A 141 -16.87 -8.82 0.21
C ASP A 141 -15.82 -8.57 1.31
N TYR A 142 -15.80 -7.35 1.88
CA TYR A 142 -14.74 -6.94 2.80
C TYR A 142 -14.74 -7.67 4.14
N ASP A 143 -15.85 -8.31 4.50
CA ASP A 143 -16.02 -9.16 5.69
C ASP A 143 -15.78 -10.65 5.41
N ASP A 144 -15.53 -11.05 4.15
CA ASP A 144 -15.16 -12.43 3.82
C ASP A 144 -13.65 -12.64 3.99
N TRP A 145 -13.28 -13.22 5.14
CA TRP A 145 -11.90 -13.64 5.45
C TRP A 145 -11.73 -15.17 5.38
N THR A 146 -12.75 -15.89 4.95
CA THR A 146 -12.80 -17.37 4.99
C THR A 146 -11.96 -18.02 3.91
N GLN A 147 -11.51 -17.26 2.92
CA GLN A 147 -10.83 -17.75 1.71
C GLN A 147 -9.39 -17.24 1.59
N THR A 148 -8.76 -16.89 2.72
CA THR A 148 -7.43 -16.28 2.74
C THR A 148 -6.33 -17.15 2.13
N GLN A 149 -6.51 -18.48 2.06
CA GLN A 149 -5.61 -19.39 1.33
C GLN A 149 -5.53 -19.13 -0.18
N TYR A 150 -6.44 -18.34 -0.74
CA TYR A 150 -6.42 -17.92 -2.14
C TYR A 150 -6.20 -16.40 -2.30
N MET A 151 -5.96 -15.69 -1.20
CA MET A 151 -5.84 -14.23 -1.25
C MET A 151 -4.67 -13.78 -2.10
N TYR A 152 -4.90 -12.64 -2.72
CA TYR A 152 -3.94 -11.81 -3.42
C TYR A 152 -3.95 -10.41 -2.80
N ILE A 153 -2.78 -9.87 -2.54
CA ILE A 153 -2.60 -8.52 -2.03
C ILE A 153 -1.99 -7.65 -3.13
N SER A 154 -2.75 -6.68 -3.60
CA SER A 154 -2.28 -5.75 -4.63
C SER A 154 -1.06 -4.96 -4.16
N GLY A 155 0.00 -5.00 -4.93
CA GLY A 155 1.26 -4.33 -4.60
C GLY A 155 1.18 -2.80 -4.54
N GLY A 156 0.13 -2.19 -5.06
CA GLY A 156 -0.03 -0.73 -5.05
C GLY A 156 -0.30 -0.13 -3.68
N PHE A 157 -1.01 -0.86 -2.83
CA PHE A 157 -1.38 -0.42 -1.48
C PHE A 157 -1.76 -1.60 -0.58
N PHE A 158 -1.14 -1.72 0.58
CA PHE A 158 -1.54 -2.64 1.65
C PHE A 158 -0.87 -2.27 2.98
N MET A 159 -1.39 -2.80 4.08
CA MET A 159 -0.77 -2.70 5.40
C MET A 159 -0.14 -4.04 5.78
N ILE A 160 0.99 -3.97 6.51
CA ILE A 160 1.74 -5.17 6.89
C ILE A 160 2.45 -4.96 8.22
N LYS A 161 2.61 -6.04 8.97
CA LYS A 161 3.55 -6.07 10.09
C LYS A 161 4.98 -6.13 9.57
N LYS A 162 5.86 -5.33 10.17
CA LYS A 162 7.28 -5.26 9.78
C LYS A 162 7.95 -6.63 9.73
N HIS A 163 7.73 -7.45 10.78
CA HIS A 163 8.35 -8.77 10.87
C HIS A 163 8.00 -9.67 9.68
N VAL A 164 6.76 -9.59 9.15
CA VAL A 164 6.33 -10.42 8.01
C VAL A 164 7.19 -10.19 6.78
N MET A 165 7.43 -8.91 6.41
CA MET A 165 8.28 -8.63 5.24
C MET A 165 9.78 -8.72 5.52
N ILE A 166 10.20 -8.71 6.77
CA ILE A 166 11.59 -9.06 7.13
C ILE A 166 11.83 -10.55 6.92
N GLU A 167 10.87 -11.40 7.30
CA GLU A 167 10.94 -12.86 7.12
C GLU A 167 10.71 -13.27 5.67
N GLU A 168 9.78 -12.61 4.98
CA GLU A 168 9.35 -12.90 3.62
C GLU A 168 9.46 -11.64 2.72
N PRO A 169 10.65 -11.17 2.39
CA PRO A 169 10.83 -10.00 1.53
C PRO A 169 10.29 -10.24 0.12
N LEU A 170 9.95 -9.16 -0.58
CA LEU A 170 9.65 -9.23 -2.01
C LEU A 170 10.86 -9.72 -2.80
N ASP A 171 10.63 -10.51 -3.84
CA ASP A 171 11.68 -10.99 -4.75
C ASP A 171 12.23 -9.83 -5.59
N GLU A 172 13.45 -9.38 -5.27
CA GLU A 172 14.10 -8.26 -5.95
C GLU A 172 14.53 -8.56 -7.39
N SER A 173 14.49 -9.82 -7.82
CA SER A 173 14.69 -10.14 -9.25
C SER A 173 13.55 -9.62 -10.11
N ARG A 174 12.35 -9.45 -9.53
CA ARG A 174 11.14 -8.93 -10.17
C ARG A 174 11.03 -7.41 -10.07
N GLY A 175 10.45 -6.80 -11.09
CA GLY A 175 10.17 -5.37 -11.15
C GLY A 175 8.70 -5.08 -11.49
N TRP A 176 8.46 -3.88 -11.98
CA TRP A 176 7.12 -3.45 -12.42
C TRP A 176 6.55 -4.36 -13.51
N ASN A 177 5.28 -4.77 -13.38
CA ASN A 177 4.57 -5.69 -14.28
C ASN A 177 5.14 -7.13 -14.38
N GLU A 178 5.93 -7.57 -13.43
CA GLU A 178 6.50 -8.91 -13.38
C GLU A 178 5.79 -9.79 -12.33
N GLU A 179 4.53 -9.44 -11.99
CA GLU A 179 3.69 -10.19 -11.04
C GLU A 179 4.37 -10.38 -9.66
N GLU A 180 5.08 -9.36 -9.20
CA GLU A 180 5.83 -9.39 -7.94
C GLU A 180 4.92 -9.55 -6.71
N ASP A 181 3.74 -8.94 -6.77
CA ASP A 181 2.72 -9.00 -5.72
C ASP A 181 1.96 -10.33 -5.72
N VAL A 182 1.76 -10.92 -6.89
CA VAL A 182 1.18 -12.27 -7.04
C VAL A 182 2.12 -13.32 -6.46
N GLU A 183 3.40 -13.32 -6.86
CA GLU A 183 4.40 -14.24 -6.34
C GLU A 183 4.48 -14.17 -4.81
N TRP A 184 4.60 -12.96 -4.29
CA TRP A 184 4.68 -12.74 -2.86
C TRP A 184 3.41 -13.20 -2.13
N SER A 185 2.23 -12.86 -2.64
CA SER A 185 0.96 -13.28 -2.06
C SER A 185 0.82 -14.80 -2.00
N MET A 186 1.21 -15.51 -3.06
CA MET A 186 1.16 -16.99 -3.10
C MET A 186 2.10 -17.62 -2.06
N ARG A 187 3.22 -16.97 -1.77
CA ARG A 187 4.22 -17.45 -0.80
C ARG A 187 3.77 -17.23 0.65
N VAL A 188 3.08 -16.14 0.93
CA VAL A 188 2.74 -15.73 2.31
C VAL A 188 1.31 -16.08 2.76
N ARG A 189 0.35 -16.22 1.86
CA ARG A 189 -1.09 -16.36 2.16
C ARG A 189 -1.48 -17.56 3.03
N ASN A 190 -0.61 -18.59 3.13
CA ASN A 190 -0.83 -19.75 3.98
C ASN A 190 0.02 -19.73 5.26
N LYS A 191 0.79 -18.67 5.48
CA LYS A 191 1.69 -18.52 6.63
C LYS A 191 1.19 -17.49 7.62
N TYR A 192 0.51 -16.43 7.14
CA TYR A 192 0.17 -15.25 7.92
C TYR A 192 -1.32 -14.94 7.88
N VAL A 193 -1.79 -14.26 8.92
CA VAL A 193 -3.19 -13.84 9.05
C VAL A 193 -3.46 -12.64 8.14
N MET A 194 -4.29 -12.86 7.12
CA MET A 194 -4.75 -11.79 6.22
C MET A 194 -6.16 -11.34 6.60
N LYS A 195 -6.36 -10.03 6.74
CA LYS A 195 -7.66 -9.43 7.03
C LYS A 195 -7.92 -8.20 6.16
N CYS A 196 -9.18 -7.83 6.05
CA CYS A 196 -9.58 -6.57 5.44
C CYS A 196 -10.28 -5.69 6.48
N ASN A 197 -9.84 -4.44 6.64
CA ASN A 197 -10.57 -3.46 7.42
C ASN A 197 -11.57 -2.74 6.50
N GLY A 198 -12.78 -3.24 6.39
CA GLY A 198 -13.80 -2.76 5.48
C GLY A 198 -14.29 -1.32 5.70
N ASN A 199 -13.89 -0.69 6.82
CA ASN A 199 -14.33 0.66 7.18
C ASN A 199 -13.25 1.74 6.99
N SER A 200 -11.99 1.36 6.82
CA SER A 200 -10.87 2.29 6.60
C SER A 200 -10.65 2.52 5.11
N ILE A 201 -11.23 3.57 4.56
CA ILE A 201 -11.30 3.81 3.12
C ILE A 201 -10.07 4.58 2.62
N VAL A 202 -9.56 4.17 1.45
CA VAL A 202 -8.49 4.83 0.70
C VAL A 202 -8.99 5.16 -0.71
N ARG A 203 -8.49 6.26 -1.28
CA ARG A 203 -8.86 6.71 -2.64
C ARG A 203 -7.62 6.95 -3.48
N HIS A 204 -7.74 6.67 -4.78
CA HIS A 204 -6.74 7.09 -5.74
C HIS A 204 -6.96 8.57 -6.10
N ASN A 205 -5.89 9.36 -6.06
CA ASN A 205 -5.88 10.74 -6.56
C ASN A 205 -5.16 10.88 -7.91
N LYS A 206 -4.97 9.76 -8.61
CA LYS A 206 -4.44 9.67 -9.97
C LYS A 206 -5.35 8.79 -10.82
N TRP A 207 -5.48 9.16 -12.10
CA TRP A 207 -6.17 8.29 -13.06
C TRP A 207 -5.40 6.98 -13.25
N HIS A 208 -6.10 5.88 -13.15
CA HIS A 208 -5.53 4.55 -13.29
C HIS A 208 -6.29 3.75 -14.36
N ARG A 209 -5.59 2.83 -15.06
CA ARG A 209 -6.19 2.00 -16.13
C ARG A 209 -7.49 1.30 -15.74
N HIS A 210 -7.69 0.96 -14.48
CA HIS A 210 -8.92 0.33 -13.99
C HIS A 210 -10.10 1.31 -13.87
N ALA A 211 -9.87 2.61 -13.93
CA ALA A 211 -10.92 3.63 -13.95
C ALA A 211 -11.49 3.89 -15.35
N GLY A 212 -11.09 3.09 -16.36
CA GLY A 212 -11.47 3.29 -17.74
C GLY A 212 -10.68 4.41 -18.43
N PRO A 213 -11.13 4.88 -19.62
CA PRO A 213 -10.45 5.95 -20.36
C PRO A 213 -10.38 7.23 -19.54
N ASN A 214 -9.21 7.88 -19.53
CA ASN A 214 -9.03 9.16 -18.86
C ASN A 214 -9.74 10.28 -19.67
N PRO A 215 -10.78 10.94 -19.12
CA PRO A 215 -11.52 11.99 -19.84
C PRO A 215 -10.66 13.22 -20.15
N ASN A 216 -9.49 13.36 -19.52
CA ASN A 216 -8.56 14.47 -19.73
C ASN A 216 -7.44 14.14 -20.74
N GLU A 217 -7.31 12.90 -21.19
CA GLU A 217 -6.41 12.49 -22.26
C GLU A 217 -7.18 12.58 -23.60
N LYS A 218 -6.85 13.59 -24.39
CA LYS A 218 -7.33 13.77 -25.79
C LYS A 218 -6.28 13.31 -26.78
#